data_553a44e40a0af5611f7d67f1fb277c54
#
_entry.id   553a44e40a0af5611f7d67f1fb277c54
#
_cell.length_a   1.000
_cell.length_b   1.000
_cell.length_c   1.000
_cell.angle_alpha   90.00
_cell.angle_beta   90.00
_cell.angle_gamma   90.00
#
_symmetry.space_group_name_H-M   'P 1'
#
loop_
_entity.id
_entity.type
_entity.pdbx_description
1 polymer ?
#
loop_
_entity_poly.entity_id
_entity_poly.type
_entity_poly.pdbx_seq_one_letter_code
_entity_poly.pdbx_strand_id
1 'polypeptide(L)'
;HMVGKEIVRFHTIYWPIILMALDLPLPKHIIGHGWLLMRDGKMSKSKGNVVYPEMIVERYGLDALRYYLMRAVPFGNDGVFTPEDFIGKINFDLANDLGNLLNRTVAMINKYRGGQIPELKSGVTAFDKDLEDVAANTIKNFEEQMDSVHFSNALDEVWKLVARSNKYIDETEPWILAKDETKKDELDSVLAHLAASLRLVAILIQPVMTHTPKEIFAQLGLNSDDMAIQGVSYFDLPAGTQVVAKGTPIFPRLDVEEEQEYIKSKITKNEKAKGRKAMAE
;
A
#
# COMPACT_ATOMS: atom_id res chain seq x y z
N HIS A 1 -18.79 10.61 10.06
CA HIS A 1 -18.96 9.38 10.83
C HIS A 1 -18.88 8.18 9.90
N MET A 2 -17.99 7.23 10.22
CA MET A 2 -17.86 5.95 9.53
C MET A 2 -18.48 4.86 10.37
N VAL A 3 -19.44 4.13 9.80
CA VAL A 3 -20.22 3.11 10.52
C VAL A 3 -20.44 1.88 9.65
N GLY A 4 -20.65 0.72 10.26
CA GLY A 4 -21.09 -0.47 9.52
C GLY A 4 -22.49 -0.25 8.93
N LYS A 5 -22.74 -0.80 7.77
CA LYS A 5 -24.03 -0.60 7.06
C LYS A 5 -25.26 -1.06 7.86
N GLU A 6 -25.06 -1.97 8.83
CA GLU A 6 -26.13 -2.47 9.70
C GLU A 6 -26.72 -1.41 10.63
N ILE A 7 -25.94 -0.38 10.99
CA ILE A 7 -26.38 0.70 11.88
C ILE A 7 -26.57 2.04 11.17
N VAL A 8 -26.47 2.09 9.84
CA VAL A 8 -26.65 3.33 9.05
C VAL A 8 -27.99 4.01 9.34
N ARG A 9 -29.09 3.25 9.47
CA ARG A 9 -30.41 3.81 9.78
C ARG A 9 -30.40 4.66 11.05
N PHE A 10 -29.69 4.21 12.11
CA PHE A 10 -29.61 4.96 13.36
C PHE A 10 -28.84 6.28 13.19
N HIS A 11 -27.83 6.28 12.35
CA HIS A 11 -26.97 7.45 12.11
C HIS A 11 -27.53 8.43 11.07
N THR A 12 -28.38 7.96 10.15
CA THR A 12 -28.93 8.80 9.07
C THR A 12 -30.35 9.27 9.32
N ILE A 13 -31.09 8.64 10.23
CA ILE A 13 -32.48 9.00 10.54
C ILE A 13 -32.63 9.40 11.99
N TYR A 14 -32.45 8.48 12.94
CA TYR A 14 -32.80 8.74 14.34
C TYR A 14 -31.86 9.76 14.99
N TRP A 15 -30.56 9.63 14.80
CA TRP A 15 -29.59 10.55 15.37
C TRP A 15 -29.73 11.99 14.82
N PRO A 16 -29.84 12.24 13.53
CA PRO A 16 -30.17 13.58 13.02
C PRO A 16 -31.44 14.18 13.59
N ILE A 17 -32.52 13.41 13.74
CA ILE A 17 -33.77 13.89 14.37
C ILE A 17 -33.51 14.36 15.81
N ILE A 18 -32.74 13.60 16.59
CA ILE A 18 -32.38 13.97 17.99
C ILE A 18 -31.53 15.24 17.98
N LEU A 19 -30.54 15.36 17.09
CA LEU A 19 -29.70 16.55 16.98
C LEU A 19 -30.52 17.78 16.62
N MET A 20 -31.46 17.65 15.68
CA MET A 20 -32.40 18.76 15.30
C MET A 20 -33.30 19.16 16.48
N ALA A 21 -33.80 18.19 17.23
CA ALA A 21 -34.64 18.47 18.41
C ALA A 21 -33.88 19.19 19.54
N LEU A 22 -32.57 19.03 19.59
CA LEU A 22 -31.65 19.65 20.55
C LEU A 22 -31.00 20.94 20.03
N ASP A 23 -31.34 21.36 18.82
CA ASP A 23 -30.69 22.49 18.10
C ASP A 23 -29.16 22.36 18.01
N LEU A 24 -28.71 21.14 17.76
CA LEU A 24 -27.28 20.78 17.60
C LEU A 24 -26.93 20.65 16.12
N PRO A 25 -25.66 20.93 15.73
CA PRO A 25 -25.18 20.76 14.35
C PRO A 25 -25.32 19.31 13.84
N LEU A 26 -25.77 19.17 12.60
CA LEU A 26 -25.84 17.88 11.93
C LEU A 26 -24.43 17.42 11.44
N PRO A 27 -24.18 16.09 11.35
CA PRO A 27 -22.95 15.59 10.73
C PRO A 27 -22.90 15.99 9.26
N LYS A 28 -21.71 16.39 8.79
CA LYS A 28 -21.49 16.74 7.37
C LYS A 28 -21.51 15.51 6.47
N HIS A 29 -20.95 14.41 6.96
CA HIS A 29 -20.88 13.15 6.22
C HIS A 29 -21.13 11.95 7.13
N ILE A 30 -21.91 11.01 6.65
CA ILE A 30 -22.13 9.70 7.27
C ILE A 30 -21.85 8.65 6.19
N ILE A 31 -20.90 7.76 6.47
CA ILE A 31 -20.42 6.77 5.50
C ILE A 31 -20.65 5.38 6.08
N GLY A 32 -21.46 4.59 5.38
CA GLY A 32 -21.71 3.19 5.71
C GLY A 32 -20.76 2.29 4.93
N HIS A 33 -19.87 1.55 5.63
CA HIS A 33 -19.05 0.53 4.98
C HIS A 33 -19.75 -0.83 4.95
N GLY A 34 -19.39 -1.67 3.97
CA GLY A 34 -19.90 -3.03 3.82
C GLY A 34 -19.35 -4.01 4.85
N TRP A 35 -19.80 -5.25 4.77
CA TRP A 35 -19.28 -6.33 5.61
C TRP A 35 -18.05 -6.97 4.98
N LEU A 36 -17.15 -7.45 5.82
CA LEU A 36 -16.15 -8.42 5.46
C LEU A 36 -16.72 -9.82 5.71
N LEU A 37 -16.91 -10.57 4.64
CA LEU A 37 -17.53 -11.90 4.67
C LEU A 37 -16.45 -12.97 4.50
N MET A 38 -16.80 -14.19 4.90
CA MET A 38 -16.12 -15.41 4.48
C MET A 38 -16.85 -16.02 3.27
N ARG A 39 -16.25 -17.01 2.60
CA ARG A 39 -16.94 -17.71 1.46
C ARG A 39 -18.29 -18.33 1.85
N ASP A 40 -18.42 -18.75 3.09
CA ASP A 40 -19.65 -19.34 3.65
C ASP A 40 -20.61 -18.30 4.29
N GLY A 41 -20.35 -17.01 4.06
CA GLY A 41 -21.17 -15.89 4.48
C GLY A 41 -20.58 -15.07 5.63
N LYS A 42 -21.44 -14.54 6.50
CA LYS A 42 -20.98 -13.65 7.59
C LYS A 42 -20.07 -14.36 8.57
N MET A 43 -19.01 -13.64 8.98
CA MET A 43 -18.19 -14.05 10.12
C MET A 43 -19.06 -14.11 11.37
N SER A 44 -19.03 -15.22 12.10
CA SER A 44 -19.79 -15.40 13.32
C SER A 44 -18.97 -16.14 14.37
N LYS A 45 -18.96 -15.61 15.58
CA LYS A 45 -18.32 -16.29 16.73
C LYS A 45 -18.96 -17.64 17.02
N SER A 46 -20.25 -17.81 16.77
CA SER A 46 -20.97 -19.07 16.96
C SER A 46 -20.64 -20.11 15.89
N LYS A 47 -20.38 -19.67 14.66
CA LYS A 47 -19.93 -20.54 13.55
C LYS A 47 -18.44 -20.88 13.64
N GLY A 48 -17.65 -20.09 14.40
CA GLY A 48 -16.20 -20.27 14.51
C GLY A 48 -15.39 -19.81 13.31
N ASN A 49 -16.01 -19.24 12.28
CA ASN A 49 -15.36 -18.82 11.02
C ASN A 49 -14.78 -17.39 11.07
N VAL A 50 -14.37 -16.92 12.26
CA VAL A 50 -13.83 -15.56 12.43
C VAL A 50 -12.33 -15.54 12.20
N VAL A 51 -11.87 -14.67 11.32
CA VAL A 51 -10.46 -14.31 11.17
C VAL A 51 -10.15 -13.17 12.12
N TYR A 52 -9.31 -13.43 13.12
CA TYR A 52 -8.90 -12.41 14.08
C TYR A 52 -7.72 -11.62 13.51
N PRO A 53 -7.80 -10.27 13.50
CA PRO A 53 -6.71 -9.42 12.97
C PRO A 53 -5.37 -9.70 13.62
N GLU A 54 -5.33 -9.99 14.92
CA GLU A 54 -4.12 -10.23 15.68
C GLU A 54 -3.28 -11.37 15.10
N MET A 55 -3.92 -12.47 14.70
CA MET A 55 -3.21 -13.62 14.13
C MET A 55 -2.58 -13.31 12.77
N ILE A 56 -3.21 -12.41 12.00
CA ILE A 56 -2.68 -11.95 10.72
C ILE A 56 -1.52 -10.98 10.95
N VAL A 57 -1.68 -10.04 11.88
CA VAL A 57 -0.64 -9.05 12.21
C VAL A 57 0.62 -9.72 12.77
N GLU A 58 0.47 -10.72 13.65
CA GLU A 58 1.60 -11.45 14.24
C GLU A 58 2.48 -12.14 13.19
N ARG A 59 1.90 -12.65 12.09
CA ARG A 59 2.64 -13.39 11.08
C ARG A 59 3.07 -12.56 9.87
N TYR A 60 2.21 -11.64 9.43
CA TYR A 60 2.41 -10.91 8.17
C TYR A 60 2.68 -9.42 8.35
N GLY A 61 2.55 -8.92 9.58
CA GLY A 61 2.70 -7.51 9.90
C GLY A 61 1.42 -6.69 9.72
N LEU A 62 1.38 -5.55 10.37
CA LEU A 62 0.22 -4.65 10.38
C LEU A 62 -0.06 -4.08 8.98
N ASP A 63 0.99 -3.67 8.27
CA ASP A 63 0.85 -2.99 6.98
C ASP A 63 0.28 -3.91 5.89
N ALA A 64 0.62 -5.20 5.90
CA ALA A 64 0.05 -6.18 4.99
C ALA A 64 -1.48 -6.33 5.18
N LEU A 65 -1.94 -6.40 6.44
CA LEU A 65 -3.36 -6.47 6.74
C LEU A 65 -4.09 -5.18 6.36
N ARG A 66 -3.53 -4.01 6.71
CA ARG A 66 -4.14 -2.71 6.39
C ARG A 66 -4.22 -2.49 4.89
N TYR A 67 -3.15 -2.82 4.15
CA TYR A 67 -3.15 -2.77 2.70
C TYR A 67 -4.25 -3.66 2.10
N TYR A 68 -4.31 -4.91 2.52
CA TYR A 68 -5.32 -5.84 2.03
C TYR A 68 -6.75 -5.31 2.24
N LEU A 69 -7.08 -4.88 3.46
CA LEU A 69 -8.42 -4.41 3.80
C LEU A 69 -8.83 -3.17 3.00
N MET A 70 -7.88 -2.27 2.73
CA MET A 70 -8.16 -1.04 1.97
C MET A 70 -8.12 -1.26 0.46
N ARG A 71 -7.41 -2.27 -0.01
CA ARG A 71 -7.16 -2.54 -1.43
C ARG A 71 -8.15 -3.54 -2.05
N ALA A 72 -8.41 -4.64 -1.34
CA ALA A 72 -9.17 -5.77 -1.86
C ALA A 72 -10.69 -5.53 -1.85
N VAL A 73 -11.17 -4.67 -0.96
CA VAL A 73 -12.60 -4.43 -0.76
C VAL A 73 -12.92 -2.98 -1.10
N PRO A 74 -13.66 -2.70 -2.19
CA PRO A 74 -14.17 -1.36 -2.48
C PRO A 74 -15.00 -0.85 -1.31
N PHE A 75 -14.61 0.29 -0.74
CA PHE A 75 -15.27 0.85 0.44
C PHE A 75 -16.75 1.14 0.16
N GLY A 76 -17.64 0.71 1.06
CA GLY A 76 -19.10 0.77 0.86
C GLY A 76 -19.72 -0.55 0.37
N ASN A 77 -18.96 -1.42 -0.27
CA ASN A 77 -19.41 -2.74 -0.72
C ASN A 77 -19.05 -3.85 0.28
N ASP A 78 -19.72 -4.99 0.18
CA ASP A 78 -19.30 -6.19 0.91
C ASP A 78 -18.08 -6.81 0.23
N GLY A 79 -17.13 -7.25 1.03
CA GLY A 79 -15.96 -7.98 0.56
C GLY A 79 -15.90 -9.40 1.10
N VAL A 80 -15.20 -10.27 0.41
CA VAL A 80 -14.99 -11.65 0.84
C VAL A 80 -13.52 -11.87 1.14
N PHE A 81 -13.20 -12.17 2.39
CA PHE A 81 -11.85 -12.57 2.76
C PHE A 81 -11.61 -14.02 2.37
N THR A 82 -10.52 -14.26 1.66
CA THR A 82 -9.97 -15.60 1.46
C THR A 82 -8.47 -15.61 1.74
N PRO A 83 -7.91 -16.68 2.33
CA PRO A 83 -6.47 -16.80 2.50
C PRO A 83 -5.71 -16.68 1.19
N GLU A 84 -6.26 -17.24 0.11
CA GLU A 84 -5.69 -17.22 -1.23
C GLU A 84 -5.52 -15.80 -1.77
N ASP A 85 -6.57 -14.98 -1.64
CA ASP A 85 -6.55 -13.58 -2.11
C ASP A 85 -5.61 -12.72 -1.25
N PHE A 86 -5.65 -12.92 0.07
CA PHE A 86 -4.75 -12.22 1.01
C PHE A 86 -3.27 -12.49 0.69
N ILE A 87 -2.88 -13.76 0.55
CA ILE A 87 -1.50 -14.13 0.23
C ILE A 87 -1.13 -13.68 -1.18
N GLY A 88 -2.07 -13.78 -2.13
CA GLY A 88 -1.90 -13.28 -3.48
C GLY A 88 -1.56 -11.78 -3.51
N LYS A 89 -2.30 -10.96 -2.77
CA LYS A 89 -2.04 -9.52 -2.67
C LYS A 89 -0.68 -9.20 -2.07
N ILE A 90 -0.25 -9.93 -1.04
CA ILE A 90 1.09 -9.74 -0.47
C ILE A 90 2.17 -10.10 -1.51
N ASN A 91 2.04 -11.25 -2.16
CA ASN A 91 3.04 -11.71 -3.11
C ASN A 91 3.14 -10.84 -4.36
N PHE A 92 2.00 -10.48 -4.97
CA PHE A 92 1.99 -9.74 -6.23
C PHE A 92 2.21 -8.25 -6.01
N ASP A 93 1.36 -7.60 -5.21
CA ASP A 93 1.39 -6.15 -5.09
C ASP A 93 2.58 -5.70 -4.21
N LEU A 94 2.78 -6.34 -3.04
CA LEU A 94 3.74 -5.86 -2.06
C LEU A 94 5.16 -6.42 -2.28
N ALA A 95 5.32 -7.73 -2.46
CA ALA A 95 6.63 -8.33 -2.61
C ALA A 95 7.18 -8.19 -4.04
N ASN A 96 6.38 -8.54 -5.06
CA ASN A 96 6.85 -8.49 -6.44
C ASN A 96 6.87 -7.06 -7.00
N ASP A 97 5.77 -6.31 -6.90
CA ASP A 97 5.72 -5.00 -7.55
C ASP A 97 6.52 -3.96 -6.76
N LEU A 98 6.12 -3.65 -5.52
CA LEU A 98 6.75 -2.61 -4.72
C LEU A 98 8.11 -3.04 -4.16
N GLY A 99 8.19 -4.23 -3.57
CA GLY A 99 9.41 -4.75 -2.95
C GLY A 99 10.55 -4.93 -3.95
N ASN A 100 10.25 -5.51 -5.13
CA ASN A 100 11.23 -5.65 -6.20
C ASN A 100 11.68 -4.30 -6.75
N LEU A 101 10.77 -3.34 -6.94
CA LEU A 101 11.11 -2.00 -7.40
C LEU A 101 12.14 -1.35 -6.47
N LEU A 102 11.90 -1.39 -5.16
CA LEU A 102 12.82 -0.85 -4.16
C LEU A 102 14.17 -1.55 -4.19
N ASN A 103 14.19 -2.87 -4.14
CA ASN A 103 15.44 -3.66 -4.13
C ASN A 103 16.27 -3.44 -5.39
N ARG A 104 15.64 -3.45 -6.58
CA ARG A 104 16.32 -3.19 -7.85
C ARG A 104 16.90 -1.77 -7.89
N THR A 105 16.13 -0.77 -7.46
CA THR A 105 16.56 0.63 -7.46
C THR A 105 17.76 0.84 -6.54
N VAL A 106 17.70 0.40 -5.28
CA VAL A 106 18.81 0.51 -4.33
C VAL A 106 20.05 -0.23 -4.84
N ALA A 107 19.89 -1.43 -5.39
CA ALA A 107 21.01 -2.21 -5.94
C ALA A 107 21.66 -1.51 -7.14
N MET A 108 20.88 -0.92 -8.05
CA MET A 108 21.40 -0.20 -9.21
C MET A 108 22.11 1.10 -8.82
N ILE A 109 21.55 1.88 -7.88
CA ILE A 109 22.20 3.10 -7.37
C ILE A 109 23.55 2.75 -6.71
N ASN A 110 23.61 1.71 -5.89
CA ASN A 110 24.87 1.25 -5.30
C ASN A 110 25.87 0.81 -6.38
N LYS A 111 25.44 0.00 -7.33
CA LYS A 111 26.30 -0.57 -8.36
C LYS A 111 26.87 0.47 -9.32
N TYR A 112 26.05 1.46 -9.72
CA TYR A 112 26.41 2.36 -10.81
C TYR A 112 26.83 3.75 -10.32
N ARG A 113 26.44 4.15 -9.11
CA ARG A 113 26.71 5.50 -8.55
C ARG A 113 27.25 5.47 -7.12
N GLY A 114 27.81 4.33 -6.69
CA GLY A 114 28.41 4.23 -5.36
C GLY A 114 27.45 4.52 -4.21
N GLY A 115 26.16 4.31 -4.44
CA GLY A 115 25.10 4.53 -3.47
C GLY A 115 24.52 5.94 -3.45
N GLN A 116 25.01 6.88 -4.26
CA GLN A 116 24.48 8.25 -4.30
C GLN A 116 23.37 8.39 -5.33
N ILE A 117 22.24 8.94 -4.90
CA ILE A 117 21.11 9.28 -5.78
C ILE A 117 21.53 10.46 -6.68
N PRO A 118 21.47 10.31 -8.03
CA PRO A 118 21.76 11.41 -8.95
C PRO A 118 20.72 12.54 -8.86
N GLU A 119 21.05 13.68 -9.45
CA GLU A 119 20.11 14.79 -9.62
C GLU A 119 18.97 14.40 -10.58
N LEU A 120 17.72 14.67 -10.17
CA LEU A 120 16.54 14.43 -10.98
C LEU A 120 16.42 15.51 -12.07
N LYS A 121 16.49 15.11 -13.33
CA LYS A 121 16.37 15.99 -14.50
C LYS A 121 15.29 15.46 -15.43
N SER A 122 14.39 16.34 -15.86
CA SER A 122 13.30 16.00 -16.78
C SER A 122 13.80 15.89 -18.23
N GLY A 123 13.22 14.94 -18.98
CA GLY A 123 13.34 14.87 -20.43
C GLY A 123 14.72 14.45 -20.94
N VAL A 124 15.52 13.73 -20.16
CA VAL A 124 16.83 13.21 -20.57
C VAL A 124 16.67 11.94 -21.41
N THR A 125 15.79 11.03 -20.99
CA THR A 125 15.41 9.86 -21.79
C THR A 125 14.05 10.07 -22.48
N ALA A 126 13.77 9.28 -23.52
CA ALA A 126 12.49 9.34 -24.24
C ALA A 126 11.28 8.91 -23.37
N PHE A 127 11.53 8.26 -22.23
CA PHE A 127 10.51 7.69 -21.35
C PHE A 127 10.25 8.51 -20.08
N ASP A 128 11.10 9.50 -19.76
CA ASP A 128 11.01 10.31 -18.54
C ASP A 128 9.67 11.02 -18.43
N LYS A 129 9.28 11.69 -19.51
CA LYS A 129 8.06 12.51 -19.55
C LYS A 129 6.79 11.69 -19.25
N ASP A 130 6.70 10.49 -19.78
CA ASP A 130 5.55 9.61 -19.53
C ASP A 130 5.49 9.15 -18.06
N LEU A 131 6.64 8.84 -17.43
CA LEU A 131 6.70 8.50 -16.01
C LEU A 131 6.35 9.71 -15.13
N GLU A 132 6.86 10.91 -15.47
CA GLU A 132 6.54 12.16 -14.78
C GLU A 132 5.05 12.50 -14.86
N ASP A 133 4.43 12.32 -16.03
CA ASP A 133 3.00 12.55 -16.22
C ASP A 133 2.15 11.55 -15.42
N VAL A 134 2.55 10.29 -15.38
CA VAL A 134 1.91 9.29 -14.51
C VAL A 134 2.05 9.69 -13.04
N ALA A 135 3.22 10.13 -12.59
CA ALA A 135 3.43 10.56 -11.22
C ALA A 135 2.56 11.77 -10.84
N ALA A 136 2.48 12.78 -11.70
CA ALA A 136 1.64 13.96 -11.49
C ALA A 136 0.14 13.59 -11.42
N ASN A 137 -0.32 12.74 -12.34
CA ASN A 137 -1.69 12.24 -12.33
C ASN A 137 -1.98 11.39 -11.09
N THR A 138 -1.01 10.59 -10.63
CA THR A 138 -1.14 9.79 -9.40
C THR A 138 -1.42 10.67 -8.20
N ILE A 139 -0.68 11.76 -7.99
CA ILE A 139 -0.91 12.69 -6.88
C ILE A 139 -2.35 13.22 -6.91
N LYS A 140 -2.73 13.79 -8.05
CA LYS A 140 -4.06 14.39 -8.23
C LYS A 140 -5.19 13.38 -8.00
N ASN A 141 -5.12 12.25 -8.69
CA ASN A 141 -6.16 11.24 -8.61
C ASN A 141 -6.23 10.58 -7.23
N PHE A 142 -5.08 10.37 -6.56
CA PHE A 142 -5.04 9.86 -5.21
C PHE A 142 -5.78 10.77 -4.23
N GLU A 143 -5.54 12.09 -4.28
CA GLU A 143 -6.23 13.06 -3.43
C GLU A 143 -7.75 13.05 -3.70
N GLU A 144 -8.17 13.10 -4.97
CA GLU A 144 -9.59 13.05 -5.35
C GLU A 144 -10.30 11.78 -4.86
N GLN A 145 -9.63 10.61 -4.98
CA GLN A 145 -10.20 9.34 -4.53
C GLN A 145 -10.24 9.24 -2.99
N MET A 146 -9.21 9.73 -2.29
CA MET A 146 -9.19 9.76 -0.83
C MET A 146 -10.27 10.69 -0.27
N ASP A 147 -10.45 11.87 -0.82
CA ASP A 147 -11.50 12.83 -0.41
C ASP A 147 -12.91 12.26 -0.65
N SER A 148 -13.07 11.48 -1.71
CA SER A 148 -14.30 10.77 -2.04
C SER A 148 -14.50 9.47 -1.25
N VAL A 149 -13.55 9.11 -0.36
CA VAL A 149 -13.56 7.86 0.44
C VAL A 149 -13.50 6.58 -0.42
N HIS A 150 -12.93 6.68 -1.61
CA HIS A 150 -12.70 5.55 -2.53
C HIS A 150 -11.29 4.98 -2.34
N PHE A 151 -11.00 4.46 -1.16
CA PHE A 151 -9.64 4.05 -0.75
C PHE A 151 -8.97 3.02 -1.67
N SER A 152 -9.73 2.03 -2.17
CA SER A 152 -9.18 1.04 -3.11
C SER A 152 -8.75 1.67 -4.43
N ASN A 153 -9.54 2.64 -4.94
CA ASN A 153 -9.20 3.36 -6.16
C ASN A 153 -7.99 4.28 -5.94
N ALA A 154 -7.89 4.92 -4.77
CA ALA A 154 -6.70 5.70 -4.42
C ALA A 154 -5.43 4.85 -4.45
N LEU A 155 -5.47 3.65 -3.89
CA LEU A 155 -4.36 2.70 -3.96
C LEU A 155 -4.10 2.19 -5.38
N ASP A 156 -5.15 2.03 -6.23
CA ASP A 156 -4.98 1.71 -7.65
C ASP A 156 -4.13 2.76 -8.36
N GLU A 157 -4.38 4.06 -8.10
CA GLU A 157 -3.59 5.13 -8.70
C GLU A 157 -2.10 5.04 -8.29
N VAL A 158 -1.82 4.75 -7.02
CA VAL A 158 -0.43 4.55 -6.55
C VAL A 158 0.21 3.35 -7.24
N TRP A 159 -0.52 2.24 -7.40
CA TRP A 159 0.01 1.04 -8.06
C TRP A 159 0.21 1.21 -9.57
N LYS A 160 -0.51 2.14 -10.22
CA LYS A 160 -0.19 2.55 -11.60
C LYS A 160 1.21 3.16 -11.69
N LEU A 161 1.61 4.00 -10.72
CA LEU A 161 2.96 4.54 -10.67
C LEU A 161 4.01 3.46 -10.42
N VAL A 162 3.74 2.52 -9.49
CA VAL A 162 4.63 1.37 -9.24
C VAL A 162 4.83 0.54 -10.52
N ALA A 163 3.73 0.18 -11.19
CA ALA A 163 3.77 -0.59 -12.44
C ALA A 163 4.50 0.17 -13.56
N ARG A 164 4.23 1.49 -13.70
CA ARG A 164 4.91 2.33 -14.69
C ARG A 164 6.42 2.42 -14.41
N SER A 165 6.81 2.51 -13.14
CA SER A 165 8.22 2.54 -12.73
C SER A 165 8.94 1.22 -13.03
N ASN A 166 8.29 0.08 -12.79
CA ASN A 166 8.84 -1.22 -13.19
C ASN A 166 9.01 -1.33 -14.71
N LYS A 167 8.00 -0.91 -15.49
CA LYS A 167 8.07 -0.87 -16.95
C LYS A 167 9.17 0.08 -17.45
N TYR A 168 9.36 1.21 -16.79
CA TYR A 168 10.41 2.18 -17.11
C TYR A 168 11.82 1.58 -17.00
N ILE A 169 12.06 0.70 -16.01
CA ILE A 169 13.32 -0.03 -15.92
C ILE A 169 13.53 -0.93 -17.15
N ASP A 170 12.47 -1.61 -17.59
CA ASP A 170 12.56 -2.55 -18.71
C ASP A 170 12.71 -1.81 -20.06
N GLU A 171 12.13 -0.62 -20.21
CA GLU A 171 12.24 0.21 -21.40
C GLU A 171 13.59 0.94 -21.51
N THR A 172 14.16 1.36 -20.38
CA THR A 172 15.43 2.12 -20.34
C THR A 172 16.67 1.25 -20.27
N GLU A 173 16.52 -0.02 -19.89
CA GLU A 173 17.60 -1.01 -19.77
C GLU A 173 18.87 -0.46 -19.08
N PRO A 174 18.81 0.01 -17.82
CA PRO A 174 19.93 0.70 -17.17
C PRO A 174 21.22 -0.11 -17.13
N TRP A 175 21.14 -1.44 -17.22
CA TRP A 175 22.31 -2.35 -17.34
C TRP A 175 23.00 -2.24 -18.72
N ILE A 176 22.32 -1.77 -19.75
CA ILE A 176 22.90 -1.44 -21.06
C ILE A 176 23.50 -0.03 -21.02
N LEU A 177 22.75 0.97 -20.52
CA LEU A 177 23.23 2.35 -20.35
C LEU A 177 24.55 2.39 -19.54
N ALA A 178 24.67 1.56 -18.52
CA ALA A 178 25.85 1.49 -17.66
C ALA A 178 27.14 0.99 -18.37
N LYS A 179 27.04 0.44 -19.56
CA LYS A 179 28.19 -0.04 -20.35
C LYS A 179 28.77 1.04 -21.27
N ASP A 180 28.06 2.14 -21.46
CA ASP A 180 28.39 3.23 -22.36
C ASP A 180 28.60 4.54 -21.57
N GLU A 181 29.86 4.97 -21.48
CA GLU A 181 30.24 6.20 -20.78
C GLU A 181 29.55 7.46 -21.34
N THR A 182 29.16 7.45 -22.63
CA THR A 182 28.44 8.57 -23.26
C THR A 182 27.00 8.70 -22.80
N LYS A 183 26.45 7.64 -22.20
CA LYS A 183 25.07 7.55 -21.70
C LYS A 183 24.95 7.74 -20.19
N LYS A 184 25.95 8.35 -19.58
CA LYS A 184 25.97 8.59 -18.14
C LYS A 184 24.79 9.42 -17.67
N ASP A 185 24.42 10.48 -18.39
CA ASP A 185 23.29 11.35 -18.04
C ASP A 185 21.95 10.62 -18.15
N GLU A 186 21.78 9.75 -19.16
CA GLU A 186 20.58 8.90 -19.28
C GLU A 186 20.46 7.94 -18.09
N LEU A 187 21.57 7.29 -17.71
CA LEU A 187 21.58 6.40 -16.54
C LEU A 187 21.29 7.15 -15.23
N ASP A 188 21.86 8.35 -15.05
CA ASP A 188 21.60 9.19 -13.88
C ASP A 188 20.11 9.57 -13.81
N SER A 189 19.52 9.97 -14.93
CA SER A 189 18.09 10.26 -15.01
C SER A 189 17.24 9.05 -14.62
N VAL A 190 17.55 7.87 -15.14
CA VAL A 190 16.82 6.63 -14.80
C VAL A 190 16.85 6.36 -13.31
N LEU A 191 18.02 6.39 -12.68
CA LEU A 191 18.16 6.10 -11.26
C LEU A 191 17.44 7.14 -10.37
N ALA A 192 17.53 8.43 -10.74
CA ALA A 192 16.83 9.49 -10.03
C ALA A 192 15.30 9.38 -10.14
N HIS A 193 14.77 9.09 -11.33
CA HIS A 193 13.32 8.90 -11.54
C HIS A 193 12.77 7.72 -10.73
N LEU A 194 13.51 6.62 -10.65
CA LEU A 194 13.10 5.46 -9.85
C LEU A 194 13.08 5.79 -8.35
N ALA A 195 14.09 6.51 -7.86
CA ALA A 195 14.13 6.97 -6.47
C ALA A 195 13.00 7.97 -6.16
N ALA A 196 12.71 8.90 -7.08
CA ALA A 196 11.61 9.85 -6.97
C ALA A 196 10.23 9.14 -6.93
N SER A 197 10.04 8.14 -7.79
CA SER A 197 8.82 7.33 -7.80
C SER A 197 8.62 6.60 -6.47
N LEU A 198 9.65 5.95 -5.94
CA LEU A 198 9.60 5.25 -4.65
C LEU A 198 9.36 6.21 -3.47
N ARG A 199 9.98 7.40 -3.48
CA ARG A 199 9.71 8.45 -2.50
C ARG A 199 8.24 8.87 -2.54
N LEU A 200 7.71 9.15 -3.73
CA LEU A 200 6.31 9.54 -3.88
C LEU A 200 5.34 8.44 -3.45
N VAL A 201 5.58 7.19 -3.86
CA VAL A 201 4.79 6.02 -3.43
C VAL A 201 4.78 5.93 -1.91
N ALA A 202 5.95 6.03 -1.25
CA ALA A 202 6.04 5.96 0.20
C ALA A 202 5.22 7.07 0.88
N ILE A 203 5.24 8.29 0.36
CA ILE A 203 4.45 9.40 0.89
C ILE A 203 2.95 9.13 0.76
N LEU A 204 2.49 8.68 -0.39
CA LEU A 204 1.06 8.50 -0.66
C LEU A 204 0.45 7.30 0.08
N ILE A 205 1.22 6.25 0.38
CA ILE A 205 0.67 5.08 1.09
C ILE A 205 0.62 5.23 2.62
N GLN A 206 1.14 6.31 3.21
CA GLN A 206 1.16 6.55 4.66
C GLN A 206 -0.21 6.42 5.35
N PRO A 207 -1.33 6.89 4.79
CA PRO A 207 -2.63 6.72 5.44
C PRO A 207 -3.04 5.27 5.63
N VAL A 208 -2.51 4.38 4.80
CA VAL A 208 -2.81 2.94 4.82
C VAL A 208 -1.74 2.13 5.52
N MET A 209 -0.46 2.38 5.22
CA MET A 209 0.68 1.67 5.78
C MET A 209 1.48 2.56 6.74
N THR A 210 1.77 2.08 7.94
CA THR A 210 2.39 2.88 9.00
C THR A 210 3.89 2.68 9.15
N HIS A 211 4.43 1.56 8.69
CA HIS A 211 5.84 1.18 8.80
C HIS A 211 6.55 1.19 7.44
N THR A 212 5.92 0.61 6.43
CA THR A 212 6.49 0.46 5.08
C THR A 212 7.00 1.78 4.47
N PRO A 213 6.29 2.93 4.59
CA PRO A 213 6.79 4.20 4.09
C PRO A 213 8.12 4.61 4.70
N LYS A 214 8.26 4.46 6.01
CA LYS A 214 9.50 4.79 6.73
C LYS A 214 10.65 3.87 6.34
N GLU A 215 10.36 2.59 6.10
CA GLU A 215 11.34 1.62 5.64
C GLU A 215 11.86 1.95 4.24
N ILE A 216 10.96 2.36 3.33
CA ILE A 216 11.36 2.82 1.98
C ILE A 216 12.26 4.06 2.10
N PHE A 217 11.87 5.05 2.91
CA PHE A 217 12.67 6.24 3.15
C PHE A 217 14.04 5.90 3.73
N ALA A 218 14.10 5.04 4.75
CA ALA A 218 15.35 4.59 5.35
C ALA A 218 16.28 3.93 4.33
N GLN A 219 15.75 3.06 3.46
CA GLN A 219 16.55 2.40 2.43
C GLN A 219 17.03 3.35 1.33
N LEU A 220 16.26 4.39 1.02
CA LEU A 220 16.67 5.47 0.12
C LEU A 220 17.57 6.51 0.79
N GLY A 221 17.79 6.43 2.12
CA GLY A 221 18.57 7.42 2.88
C GLY A 221 17.87 8.76 3.04
N LEU A 222 16.55 8.81 2.86
CA LEU A 222 15.75 10.02 2.98
C LEU A 222 15.34 10.27 4.44
N ASN A 223 15.14 11.56 4.78
CA ASN A 223 14.67 11.93 6.10
C ASN A 223 13.17 11.66 6.24
N SER A 224 12.76 10.88 7.24
CA SER A 224 11.35 10.56 7.51
C SER A 224 10.52 11.78 7.95
N ASP A 225 11.13 12.90 8.30
CA ASP A 225 10.40 14.14 8.61
C ASP A 225 9.87 14.83 7.33
N ASP A 226 10.41 14.47 6.15
CA ASP A 226 10.06 15.05 4.85
C ASP A 226 8.96 14.24 4.12
N MET A 227 8.05 13.65 4.88
CA MET A 227 6.98 12.78 4.35
C MET A 227 5.60 13.47 4.29
N ALA A 228 5.54 14.81 4.22
CA ALA A 228 4.27 15.52 4.11
C ALA A 228 3.57 15.19 2.79
N ILE A 229 2.28 14.83 2.87
CA ILE A 229 1.44 14.59 1.68
C ILE A 229 1.04 15.93 1.04
N GLN A 230 0.70 16.92 1.89
CA GLN A 230 0.26 18.22 1.40
C GLN A 230 1.39 18.95 0.65
N GLY A 231 1.12 19.29 -0.60
CA GLY A 231 2.07 20.00 -1.46
C GLY A 231 3.22 19.14 -1.97
N VAL A 232 3.11 17.81 -1.89
CA VAL A 232 4.13 16.89 -2.40
C VAL A 232 4.33 17.09 -3.91
N SER A 233 5.60 17.13 -4.33
CA SER A 233 5.99 17.12 -5.74
C SER A 233 6.87 15.92 -6.05
N TYR A 234 6.74 15.41 -7.27
CA TYR A 234 7.61 14.35 -7.78
C TYR A 234 9.08 14.78 -7.80
N PHE A 235 9.32 16.07 -8.06
CA PHE A 235 10.66 16.65 -8.23
C PHE A 235 11.35 17.04 -6.91
N ASP A 236 10.74 16.83 -5.74
CA ASP A 236 11.32 17.15 -4.43
C ASP A 236 12.34 16.10 -3.94
N LEU A 237 12.95 15.35 -4.84
CA LEU A 237 13.98 14.36 -4.49
C LEU A 237 15.32 15.06 -4.22
N PRO A 238 15.91 14.95 -3.02
CA PRO A 238 17.23 15.53 -2.74
C PRO A 238 18.35 14.71 -3.43
N ALA A 239 19.11 15.38 -4.29
CA ALA A 239 20.26 14.79 -4.95
C ALA A 239 21.42 14.52 -3.95
N GLY A 240 22.28 13.56 -4.29
CA GLY A 240 23.45 13.21 -3.48
C GLY A 240 23.13 12.42 -2.21
N THR A 241 21.86 12.09 -1.98
CA THR A 241 21.45 11.26 -0.83
C THR A 241 22.06 9.86 -0.96
N GLN A 242 22.59 9.34 0.14
CA GLN A 242 23.21 8.02 0.20
C GLN A 242 22.19 6.96 0.55
N VAL A 243 21.92 6.03 -0.38
CA VAL A 243 21.07 4.86 -0.09
C VAL A 243 21.81 3.87 0.81
N VAL A 244 21.07 2.97 1.47
CA VAL A 244 21.70 1.89 2.26
C VAL A 244 22.60 1.03 1.36
N ALA A 245 23.70 0.54 1.93
CA ALA A 245 24.68 -0.27 1.18
C ALA A 245 24.08 -1.57 0.63
N LYS A 246 23.10 -2.13 1.33
CA LYS A 246 22.36 -3.33 0.92
C LYS A 246 20.89 -3.19 1.28
N GLY A 247 20.03 -3.24 0.28
CA GLY A 247 18.58 -3.27 0.49
C GLY A 247 18.12 -4.54 1.19
N THR A 248 17.05 -4.42 1.96
CA THR A 248 16.35 -5.53 2.60
C THR A 248 14.93 -5.63 2.05
N PRO A 249 14.40 -6.85 1.83
CA PRO A 249 13.02 -7.01 1.41
C PRO A 249 12.07 -6.41 2.44
N ILE A 250 11.20 -5.49 2.00
CA ILE A 250 10.16 -4.89 2.87
C ILE A 250 8.98 -5.84 3.07
N PHE A 251 8.76 -6.76 2.14
CA PHE A 251 7.82 -7.87 2.26
C PHE A 251 8.48 -9.15 1.76
N PRO A 252 8.45 -10.24 2.55
CA PRO A 252 8.94 -11.53 2.09
C PRO A 252 7.95 -12.12 1.06
N ARG A 253 8.48 -12.90 0.12
CA ARG A 253 7.64 -13.76 -0.71
C ARG A 253 7.16 -14.95 0.12
N LEU A 254 5.86 -15.16 0.12
CA LEU A 254 5.19 -16.19 0.92
C LEU A 254 4.97 -17.45 0.09
N ASP A 255 5.13 -18.62 0.71
CA ASP A 255 4.67 -19.88 0.12
C ASP A 255 3.14 -19.97 0.22
N VAL A 256 2.47 -20.12 -0.92
CA VAL A 256 1.01 -20.02 -1.00
C VAL A 256 0.34 -21.16 -0.24
N GLU A 257 0.84 -22.38 -0.37
CA GLU A 257 0.23 -23.58 0.23
C GLU A 257 0.42 -23.57 1.75
N GLU A 258 1.65 -23.31 2.22
CA GLU A 258 1.98 -23.23 3.65
C GLU A 258 1.14 -22.16 4.35
N GLU A 259 1.04 -20.95 3.77
CA GLU A 259 0.34 -19.85 4.40
C GLU A 259 -1.17 -20.01 4.38
N GLN A 260 -1.73 -20.62 3.34
CA GLN A 260 -3.15 -20.98 3.31
C GLN A 260 -3.49 -21.99 4.42
N GLU A 261 -2.67 -23.02 4.59
CA GLU A 261 -2.84 -24.01 5.65
C GLU A 261 -2.71 -23.37 7.03
N TYR A 262 -1.74 -22.48 7.22
CA TYR A 262 -1.59 -21.74 8.48
C TYR A 262 -2.85 -20.96 8.83
N ILE A 263 -3.36 -20.12 7.92
CA ILE A 263 -4.57 -19.30 8.18
C ILE A 263 -5.76 -20.20 8.47
N LYS A 264 -6.00 -21.24 7.66
CA LYS A 264 -7.09 -22.20 7.84
C LYS A 264 -6.99 -22.91 9.20
N SER A 265 -5.78 -23.32 9.61
CA SER A 265 -5.55 -23.98 10.89
C SER A 265 -5.87 -23.09 12.11
N LYS A 266 -5.61 -21.79 11.99
CA LYS A 266 -5.89 -20.82 13.08
C LYS A 266 -7.39 -20.54 13.21
N ILE A 267 -8.11 -20.47 12.11
CA ILE A 267 -9.57 -20.35 12.12
C ILE A 267 -10.19 -21.57 12.82
N THR A 268 -9.81 -22.79 12.43
CA THR A 268 -10.34 -24.04 12.98
C THR A 268 -9.94 -24.26 14.47
N LYS A 269 -8.75 -23.82 14.91
CA LYS A 269 -8.33 -23.92 16.31
C LYS A 269 -9.17 -23.04 17.24
N ASN A 270 -9.58 -21.87 16.75
CA ASN A 270 -10.49 -20.99 17.51
C ASN A 270 -11.88 -21.62 17.73
N GLU A 271 -12.36 -22.43 16.78
CA GLU A 271 -13.59 -23.23 16.96
C GLU A 271 -13.46 -24.22 18.10
N LYS A 272 -12.38 -25.02 18.11
CA LYS A 272 -12.15 -26.07 19.12
C LYS A 272 -11.94 -25.52 20.56
N ALA A 273 -11.26 -24.37 20.66
CA ALA A 273 -11.00 -23.73 21.97
C ALA A 273 -12.29 -23.20 22.60
N LYS A 274 -13.25 -22.72 21.81
CA LYS A 274 -14.56 -22.24 22.30
C LYS A 274 -15.56 -23.34 22.59
N GLY A 275 -15.57 -24.40 21.78
CA GLY A 275 -16.39 -25.58 22.06
C GLY A 275 -16.04 -26.25 23.41
N ARG A 276 -14.76 -26.23 23.79
CA ARG A 276 -14.32 -26.72 25.11
C ARG A 276 -14.73 -25.82 26.28
N LYS A 277 -14.78 -24.48 26.10
CA LYS A 277 -15.28 -23.56 27.12
C LYS A 277 -16.80 -23.65 27.32
N ALA A 278 -17.56 -23.80 26.25
CA ALA A 278 -19.01 -23.94 26.29
C ALA A 278 -19.49 -25.31 26.85
N MET A 279 -18.61 -26.32 26.90
CA MET A 279 -18.89 -27.62 27.55
C MET A 279 -18.43 -27.66 29.02
N ALA A 280 -17.73 -26.63 29.51
CA ALA A 280 -17.20 -26.53 30.84
C ALA A 280 -17.98 -25.53 31.75
N GLU A 281 -18.94 -24.81 31.17
CA GLU A 281 -19.98 -24.00 31.83
C GLU A 281 -21.33 -24.76 31.80
#